data_8a1c719ee310c1e205dcbeac5df7c397
#
_entry.id   8a1c719ee310c1e205dcbeac5df7c397
#
_cell.length_a   1.000
_cell.length_b   1.000
_cell.length_c   1.000
_cell.angle_alpha   90.00
_cell.angle_beta   90.00
_cell.angle_gamma   90.00
#
_symmetry.space_group_name_H-M   'P 1'
#
loop_
_entity.id
_entity.type
_entity.pdbx_description
1 polymer ?
#
loop_
_entity_poly.entity_id
_entity_poly.type
_entity_poly.pdbx_seq_one_letter_code
_entity_poly.pdbx_strand_id
1 'polypeptide(L)'
;MSNKIRAILLFGAPGSGKGTQGRILEQIPNWYYFASGDAFRTLRPEDPLGKTFLEYSSRGELVPDEFTVTLWQKKIESAIVKGTFQPNHDILLLDGIPRNEHQVEMMREHIDVLAMLHLTSKDKQQMIERIQRRALIESRLDDANLDVIHQRFETYEEETKSVMECYSDEIIHHIDSGQTPVHVLRDILEAVADIQVGAV
;
A
#
# COMPACT_ATOMS: atom_id res chain seq x y z
N MET A 1 22.37 8.23 -14.14
CA MET A 1 20.93 8.29 -13.89
C MET A 1 20.60 7.23 -12.88
N SER A 2 19.87 7.55 -11.83
CA SER A 2 19.48 6.58 -10.80
C SER A 2 18.64 5.48 -11.45
N ASN A 3 19.02 4.22 -11.22
CA ASN A 3 18.30 3.06 -11.77
C ASN A 3 17.13 2.65 -10.83
N LYS A 4 16.58 3.64 -10.07
CA LYS A 4 15.50 3.43 -9.12
C LYS A 4 14.15 3.32 -9.85
N ILE A 5 13.29 2.48 -9.34
CA ILE A 5 11.92 2.28 -9.84
C ILE A 5 11.08 3.49 -9.44
N ARG A 6 10.44 4.14 -10.38
CA ARG A 6 9.51 5.24 -10.11
C ARG A 6 8.27 4.71 -9.40
N ALA A 7 7.95 5.30 -8.26
CA ALA A 7 6.87 4.80 -7.42
C ALA A 7 5.90 5.90 -6.96
N ILE A 8 4.64 5.52 -6.76
CA ILE A 8 3.63 6.31 -6.06
C ILE A 8 3.18 5.50 -4.85
N LEU A 9 3.15 6.13 -3.68
CA LEU A 9 2.70 5.48 -2.45
C LEU A 9 1.21 5.72 -2.22
N LEU A 10 0.42 4.66 -2.06
CA LEU A 10 -0.93 4.73 -1.49
C LEU A 10 -0.84 4.61 0.02
N PHE A 11 -1.10 5.70 0.71
CA PHE A 11 -0.93 5.84 2.15
C PHE A 11 -2.25 6.14 2.85
N GLY A 12 -2.37 5.79 4.13
CA GLY A 12 -3.57 6.05 4.92
C GLY A 12 -3.96 4.89 5.82
N ALA A 13 -4.80 5.18 6.82
CA ALA A 13 -5.24 4.25 7.84
C ALA A 13 -5.96 3.00 7.27
N PRO A 14 -6.09 1.91 8.06
CA PRO A 14 -6.93 0.79 7.69
C PRO A 14 -8.36 1.26 7.34
N GLY A 15 -8.95 0.71 6.28
CA GLY A 15 -10.31 1.10 5.84
C GLY A 15 -10.41 2.42 5.06
N SER A 16 -9.30 3.15 4.83
CA SER A 16 -9.31 4.41 4.04
C SER A 16 -9.58 4.22 2.54
N GLY A 17 -9.58 2.99 2.03
CA GLY A 17 -9.93 2.72 0.62
C GLY A 17 -8.74 2.55 -0.32
N LYS A 18 -7.50 2.48 0.18
CA LYS A 18 -6.29 2.26 -0.64
C LYS A 18 -6.44 1.15 -1.67
N GLY A 19 -6.79 -0.06 -1.22
CA GLY A 19 -6.95 -1.20 -2.12
C GLY A 19 -8.04 -1.04 -3.17
N THR A 20 -9.12 -0.32 -2.87
CA THR A 20 -10.17 0.01 -3.86
C THR A 20 -9.62 0.90 -4.96
N GLN A 21 -8.92 1.96 -4.59
CA GLN A 21 -8.35 2.90 -5.54
C GLN A 21 -7.17 2.26 -6.30
N GLY A 22 -6.31 1.51 -5.62
CA GLY A 22 -5.17 0.83 -6.24
C GLY A 22 -5.58 -0.11 -7.37
N ARG A 23 -6.64 -0.90 -7.17
CA ARG A 23 -7.16 -1.81 -8.21
C ARG A 23 -7.82 -1.08 -9.40
N ILE A 24 -8.32 0.14 -9.20
CA ILE A 24 -8.82 0.97 -10.30
C ILE A 24 -7.63 1.59 -11.06
N LEU A 25 -6.67 2.15 -10.34
CA LEU A 25 -5.49 2.78 -10.90
C LEU A 25 -4.59 1.80 -11.68
N GLU A 26 -4.57 0.52 -11.28
CA GLU A 26 -3.88 -0.55 -12.01
C GLU A 26 -4.38 -0.74 -13.44
N GLN A 27 -5.61 -0.29 -13.75
CA GLN A 27 -6.16 -0.37 -15.09
C GLN A 27 -5.63 0.75 -16.02
N ILE A 28 -4.93 1.73 -15.48
CA ILE A 28 -4.25 2.76 -16.28
C ILE A 28 -3.02 2.14 -16.93
N PRO A 29 -2.84 2.27 -18.26
CA PRO A 29 -1.66 1.75 -18.94
C PRO A 29 -0.35 2.21 -18.28
N ASN A 30 0.61 1.31 -18.18
CA ASN A 30 1.92 1.53 -17.58
C ASN A 30 1.88 1.82 -16.06
N TRP A 31 0.84 1.41 -15.36
CA TRP A 31 0.76 1.41 -13.90
C TRP A 31 0.74 -0.03 -13.37
N TYR A 32 1.61 -0.33 -12.43
CA TYR A 32 1.70 -1.65 -11.82
C TYR A 32 1.40 -1.55 -10.33
N TYR A 33 0.31 -2.19 -9.89
CA TYR A 33 -0.12 -2.14 -8.50
C TYR A 33 0.46 -3.30 -7.69
N PHE A 34 1.08 -2.96 -6.57
CA PHE A 34 1.55 -3.92 -5.58
C PHE A 34 0.96 -3.60 -4.21
N ALA A 35 0.23 -4.56 -3.62
CA ALA A 35 -0.27 -4.50 -2.25
C ALA A 35 0.45 -5.53 -1.39
N SER A 36 1.19 -5.08 -0.34
CA SER A 36 1.94 -5.96 0.54
C SER A 36 1.04 -6.98 1.24
N GLY A 37 -0.13 -6.54 1.73
CA GLY A 37 -1.10 -7.42 2.37
C GLY A 37 -1.63 -8.51 1.44
N ASP A 38 -1.91 -8.20 0.18
CA ASP A 38 -2.36 -9.19 -0.80
C ASP A 38 -1.22 -10.14 -1.18
N ALA A 39 0.01 -9.62 -1.31
CA ALA A 39 1.19 -10.45 -1.56
C ALA A 39 1.41 -11.51 -0.45
N PHE A 40 1.28 -11.12 0.81
CA PHE A 40 1.36 -12.06 1.93
C PHE A 40 0.24 -13.11 1.92
N ARG A 41 -1.00 -12.71 1.59
CA ARG A 41 -2.16 -13.63 1.52
C ARG A 41 -2.06 -14.65 0.39
N THR A 42 -1.19 -14.43 -0.62
CA THR A 42 -0.90 -15.43 -1.66
C THR A 42 0.06 -16.52 -1.21
N LEU A 43 0.72 -16.35 -0.05
CA LEU A 43 1.61 -17.36 0.51
C LEU A 43 0.81 -18.52 1.06
N ARG A 44 1.40 -19.73 0.97
CA ARG A 44 0.79 -20.89 1.58
C ARG A 44 0.90 -20.80 3.10
N PRO A 45 -0.15 -21.15 3.85
CA PRO A 45 -0.09 -21.14 5.32
C PRO A 45 1.02 -22.03 5.91
N GLU A 46 1.47 -23.04 5.16
CA GLU A 46 2.54 -23.96 5.57
C GLU A 46 3.93 -23.36 5.37
N ASP A 47 4.08 -22.38 4.49
CA ASP A 47 5.36 -21.73 4.25
C ASP A 47 5.80 -20.90 5.47
N PRO A 48 7.10 -20.83 5.79
CA PRO A 48 7.59 -20.06 6.93
C PRO A 48 7.10 -18.59 6.93
N LEU A 49 7.16 -17.93 5.77
CA LEU A 49 6.66 -16.56 5.62
C LEU A 49 5.14 -16.45 5.78
N GLY A 50 4.39 -17.46 5.29
CA GLY A 50 2.94 -17.52 5.47
C GLY A 50 2.56 -17.66 6.94
N LYS A 51 3.26 -18.50 7.70
CA LYS A 51 3.08 -18.64 9.16
C LYS A 51 3.38 -17.35 9.90
N THR A 52 4.53 -16.71 9.59
CA THR A 52 4.90 -15.43 10.18
C THR A 52 3.82 -14.38 9.89
N PHE A 53 3.35 -14.28 8.65
CA PHE A 53 2.26 -13.34 8.31
C PHE A 53 0.99 -13.60 9.14
N LEU A 54 0.54 -14.83 9.25
CA LEU A 54 -0.65 -15.18 10.03
C LEU A 54 -0.49 -14.84 11.50
N GLU A 55 0.69 -15.09 12.08
CA GLU A 55 0.99 -14.78 13.46
C GLU A 55 0.86 -13.27 13.76
N TYR A 56 1.53 -12.42 12.99
CA TYR A 56 1.50 -10.96 13.19
C TYR A 56 0.15 -10.34 12.80
N SER A 57 -0.41 -10.73 11.64
CA SER A 57 -1.68 -10.17 11.16
C SER A 57 -2.86 -10.50 12.08
N SER A 58 -2.85 -11.66 12.75
CA SER A 58 -3.88 -12.05 13.73
C SER A 58 -3.90 -11.17 14.97
N ARG A 59 -2.80 -10.47 15.28
CA ARG A 59 -2.67 -9.49 16.38
C ARG A 59 -2.77 -8.03 15.91
N GLY A 60 -2.90 -7.79 14.60
CA GLY A 60 -2.92 -6.45 14.02
C GLY A 60 -1.55 -5.76 13.96
N GLU A 61 -0.48 -6.52 14.18
CA GLU A 61 0.92 -6.06 14.17
C GLU A 61 1.51 -6.06 12.75
N LEU A 62 2.63 -5.32 12.58
CA LEU A 62 3.40 -5.37 11.34
C LEU A 62 4.27 -6.64 11.29
N VAL A 63 4.33 -7.26 10.12
CA VAL A 63 5.30 -8.32 9.85
C VAL A 63 6.71 -7.72 9.87
N PRO A 64 7.73 -8.40 10.41
CA PRO A 64 9.10 -7.88 10.44
C PRO A 64 9.57 -7.37 9.08
N ASP A 65 10.30 -6.25 9.11
CA ASP A 65 10.62 -5.44 7.93
C ASP A 65 11.41 -6.22 6.86
N GLU A 66 12.39 -7.02 7.28
CA GLU A 66 13.21 -7.82 6.37
C GLU A 66 12.35 -8.81 5.56
N PHE A 67 11.34 -9.39 6.18
CA PHE A 67 10.41 -10.29 5.47
C PHE A 67 9.53 -9.53 4.50
N THR A 68 9.04 -8.37 4.92
CA THR A 68 8.16 -7.52 4.10
C THR A 68 8.89 -7.01 2.88
N VAL A 69 10.08 -6.43 3.05
CA VAL A 69 10.90 -5.89 1.95
C VAL A 69 11.41 -7.02 1.04
N THR A 70 11.86 -8.16 1.61
CA THR A 70 12.27 -9.32 0.81
C THR A 70 11.12 -9.86 -0.05
N LEU A 71 9.91 -9.96 0.50
CA LEU A 71 8.74 -10.41 -0.26
C LEU A 71 8.43 -9.45 -1.40
N TRP A 72 8.45 -8.14 -1.13
CA TRP A 72 8.27 -7.11 -2.14
C TRP A 72 9.29 -7.24 -3.27
N GLN A 73 10.59 -7.30 -2.96
CA GLN A 73 11.67 -7.45 -3.94
C GLN A 73 11.45 -8.67 -4.83
N LYS A 74 11.21 -9.84 -4.24
CA LYS A 74 10.97 -11.09 -4.99
C LYS A 74 9.75 -11.00 -5.91
N LYS A 75 8.68 -10.34 -5.48
CA LYS A 75 7.47 -10.17 -6.30
C LYS A 75 7.72 -9.23 -7.48
N ILE A 76 8.42 -8.11 -7.25
CA ILE A 76 8.79 -7.17 -8.31
C ILE A 76 9.76 -7.81 -9.31
N GLU A 77 10.81 -8.49 -8.86
CA GLU A 77 11.72 -9.24 -9.73
C GLU A 77 10.98 -10.29 -10.58
N SER A 78 10.05 -11.03 -9.95
CA SER A 78 9.21 -11.99 -10.68
C SER A 78 8.33 -11.32 -11.73
N ALA A 79 7.79 -10.14 -11.45
CA ALA A 79 6.97 -9.38 -12.41
C ALA A 79 7.82 -8.87 -13.59
N ILE A 80 9.05 -8.41 -13.34
CA ILE A 80 9.99 -7.99 -14.37
C ILE A 80 10.35 -9.18 -15.28
N VAL A 81 10.71 -10.32 -14.69
CA VAL A 81 11.06 -11.54 -15.46
C VAL A 81 9.88 -12.02 -16.32
N LYS A 82 8.65 -11.89 -15.83
CA LYS A 82 7.43 -12.25 -16.57
C LYS A 82 7.02 -11.22 -17.61
N GLY A 83 7.67 -10.05 -17.64
CA GLY A 83 7.30 -8.94 -18.53
C GLY A 83 5.98 -8.24 -18.17
N THR A 84 5.46 -8.47 -16.96
CA THR A 84 4.22 -7.81 -16.46
C THR A 84 4.49 -6.47 -15.79
N PHE A 85 5.76 -6.14 -15.53
CA PHE A 85 6.23 -4.87 -15.03
C PHE A 85 7.54 -4.49 -15.70
N GLN A 86 7.62 -3.26 -16.22
CA GLN A 86 8.78 -2.71 -16.91
C GLN A 86 9.30 -1.46 -16.18
N PRO A 87 10.34 -1.55 -15.32
CA PRO A 87 10.76 -0.46 -14.42
C PRO A 87 11.08 0.87 -15.13
N ASN A 88 11.50 0.81 -16.40
CA ASN A 88 11.86 2.00 -17.18
C ASN A 88 10.63 2.70 -17.82
N HIS A 89 9.50 2.03 -17.87
CA HIS A 89 8.27 2.52 -18.51
C HIS A 89 7.13 2.70 -17.52
N ASP A 90 6.98 1.73 -16.62
CA ASP A 90 5.84 1.68 -15.72
C ASP A 90 6.08 2.48 -14.43
N ILE A 91 5.00 2.88 -13.79
CA ILE A 91 4.97 3.44 -12.44
C ILE A 91 4.54 2.33 -11.49
N LEU A 92 5.31 2.15 -10.41
CA LEU A 92 4.99 1.21 -9.36
C LEU A 92 4.08 1.88 -8.33
N LEU A 93 2.83 1.43 -8.23
CA LEU A 93 1.88 1.87 -7.22
C LEU A 93 1.97 0.95 -5.99
N LEU A 94 2.47 1.48 -4.87
CA LEU A 94 2.73 0.72 -3.65
C LEU A 94 1.63 0.93 -2.61
N ASP A 95 0.98 -0.15 -2.16
CA ASP A 95 -0.01 -0.15 -1.07
C ASP A 95 0.50 -1.00 0.11
N GLY A 96 0.59 -0.35 1.27
CA GLY A 96 0.95 -1.01 2.53
C GLY A 96 2.43 -1.34 2.68
N ILE A 97 3.30 -0.68 1.92
CA ILE A 97 4.75 -0.65 2.06
C ILE A 97 5.27 0.66 1.45
N PRO A 98 6.21 1.41 2.10
CA PRO A 98 6.71 1.20 3.46
C PRO A 98 5.65 1.49 4.54
N ARG A 99 5.80 0.90 5.73
CA ARG A 99 4.92 1.11 6.89
C ARG A 99 5.60 1.72 8.11
N ASN A 100 6.91 1.85 8.08
CA ASN A 100 7.70 2.53 9.10
C ASN A 100 8.97 3.11 8.47
N GLU A 101 9.70 3.91 9.25
CA GLU A 101 10.92 4.59 8.79
C GLU A 101 12.01 3.60 8.38
N HIS A 102 12.13 2.46 9.07
CA HIS A 102 13.12 1.45 8.74
C HIS A 102 12.86 0.83 7.34
N GLN A 103 11.60 0.55 7.01
CA GLN A 103 11.25 0.12 5.66
C GLN A 103 11.54 1.21 4.61
N VAL A 104 11.32 2.49 4.92
CA VAL A 104 11.69 3.60 4.03
C VAL A 104 13.19 3.55 3.74
N GLU A 105 14.02 3.39 4.76
CA GLU A 105 15.48 3.32 4.61
C GLU A 105 15.90 2.10 3.77
N MET A 106 15.35 0.92 4.05
CA MET A 106 15.62 -0.30 3.27
C MET A 106 15.23 -0.18 1.79
N MET A 107 14.19 0.60 1.48
CA MET A 107 13.68 0.76 0.11
C MET A 107 14.30 1.94 -0.63
N ARG A 108 14.98 2.86 0.05
CA ARG A 108 15.52 4.11 -0.49
C ARG A 108 16.38 3.94 -1.74
N GLU A 109 17.19 2.89 -1.79
CA GLU A 109 18.07 2.62 -2.94
C GLU A 109 17.36 1.95 -4.12
N HIS A 110 16.13 1.50 -3.92
CA HIS A 110 15.37 0.73 -4.91
C HIS A 110 14.28 1.56 -5.62
N ILE A 111 13.69 2.52 -4.92
CA ILE A 111 12.56 3.31 -5.43
C ILE A 111 12.85 4.81 -5.43
N ASP A 112 12.25 5.50 -6.37
CA ASP A 112 12.13 6.96 -6.45
C ASP A 112 10.65 7.33 -6.29
N VAL A 113 10.31 7.94 -5.15
CA VAL A 113 8.91 8.25 -4.80
C VAL A 113 8.52 9.57 -5.41
N LEU A 114 7.62 9.54 -6.41
CA LEU A 114 7.15 10.70 -7.15
C LEU A 114 5.97 11.39 -6.45
N ALA A 115 5.11 10.64 -5.77
CA ALA A 115 3.99 11.15 -5.01
C ALA A 115 3.59 10.19 -3.90
N MET A 116 3.01 10.75 -2.83
CA MET A 116 2.32 10.00 -1.78
C MET A 116 0.86 10.44 -1.75
N LEU A 117 -0.04 9.52 -2.05
CA LEU A 117 -1.49 9.72 -2.02
C LEU A 117 -2.00 9.33 -0.63
N HIS A 118 -2.09 10.30 0.27
CA HIS A 118 -2.52 10.08 1.64
C HIS A 118 -4.04 10.17 1.76
N LEU A 119 -4.69 8.99 1.77
CA LEU A 119 -6.14 8.87 1.92
C LEU A 119 -6.53 9.03 3.40
N THR A 120 -7.15 10.14 3.73
CA THR A 120 -7.57 10.50 5.08
C THR A 120 -9.09 10.38 5.23
N SER A 121 -9.55 10.07 6.43
CA SER A 121 -10.96 10.19 6.82
C SER A 121 -11.05 10.61 8.28
N LYS A 122 -11.98 11.49 8.58
CA LYS A 122 -12.29 11.89 9.97
C LYS A 122 -13.23 10.90 10.65
N ASP A 123 -13.91 10.06 9.89
CA ASP A 123 -14.89 9.10 10.39
C ASP A 123 -14.26 7.72 10.58
N LYS A 124 -13.69 7.49 11.78
CA LYS A 124 -13.11 6.21 12.17
C LYS A 124 -14.16 5.09 12.16
N GLN A 125 -15.42 5.39 12.53
CA GLN A 125 -16.49 4.39 12.56
C GLN A 125 -16.80 3.90 11.14
N GLN A 126 -16.88 4.79 10.17
CA GLN A 126 -17.08 4.41 8.76
C GLN A 126 -15.92 3.53 8.24
N MET A 127 -14.67 3.82 8.65
CA MET A 127 -13.54 2.98 8.27
C MET A 127 -13.64 1.57 8.87
N ILE A 128 -14.05 1.44 10.13
CA ILE A 128 -14.28 0.14 10.79
C ILE A 128 -15.36 -0.65 10.03
N GLU A 129 -16.48 -0.03 9.71
CA GLU A 129 -17.57 -0.67 8.94
C GLU A 129 -17.10 -1.17 7.57
N ARG A 130 -16.27 -0.39 6.87
CA ARG A 130 -15.65 -0.79 5.59
C ARG A 130 -14.75 -2.02 5.77
N ILE A 131 -13.97 -2.11 6.85
CA ILE A 131 -13.12 -3.26 7.15
C ILE A 131 -13.97 -4.49 7.43
N GLN A 132 -14.99 -4.38 8.28
CA GLN A 132 -15.89 -5.48 8.61
C GLN A 132 -16.64 -6.00 7.37
N ARG A 133 -17.13 -5.09 6.51
CA ARG A 133 -17.76 -5.47 5.25
C ARG A 133 -16.79 -6.22 4.33
N ARG A 134 -15.53 -5.77 4.26
CA ARG A 134 -14.49 -6.45 3.49
C ARG A 134 -14.20 -7.84 4.03
N ALA A 135 -14.17 -8.02 5.36
CA ALA A 135 -14.00 -9.33 5.98
C ALA A 135 -15.00 -10.35 5.47
N LEU A 136 -16.28 -9.95 5.35
CA LEU A 136 -17.36 -10.82 4.86
C LEU A 136 -17.21 -11.15 3.37
N ILE A 137 -16.79 -10.19 2.55
CA ILE A 137 -16.71 -10.37 1.09
C ILE A 137 -15.44 -11.13 0.68
N GLU A 138 -14.31 -10.84 1.32
CA GLU A 138 -12.98 -11.34 0.93
C GLU A 138 -12.47 -12.45 1.87
N SER A 139 -13.29 -12.92 2.82
CA SER A 139 -12.92 -13.95 3.81
C SER A 139 -11.63 -13.64 4.56
N ARG A 140 -11.43 -12.36 4.91
CA ARG A 140 -10.24 -11.89 5.63
C ARG A 140 -10.43 -12.08 7.13
N LEU A 141 -9.78 -13.07 7.70
CA LEU A 141 -9.87 -13.37 9.15
C LEU A 141 -9.30 -12.24 10.02
N ASP A 142 -8.26 -11.55 9.56
CA ASP A 142 -7.65 -10.40 10.23
C ASP A 142 -8.54 -9.14 10.26
N ASP A 143 -9.61 -9.11 9.49
CA ASP A 143 -10.60 -8.03 9.45
C ASP A 143 -11.89 -8.39 10.23
N ALA A 144 -12.01 -9.61 10.76
CA ALA A 144 -13.24 -10.08 11.40
C ALA A 144 -13.35 -9.73 12.90
N ASN A 145 -12.20 -9.48 13.55
CA ASN A 145 -12.14 -9.19 14.99
C ASN A 145 -11.96 -7.69 15.23
N LEU A 146 -12.86 -7.09 16.02
CA LEU A 146 -12.80 -5.65 16.36
C LEU A 146 -11.53 -5.27 17.11
N ASP A 147 -11.04 -6.11 18.03
CA ASP A 147 -9.82 -5.82 18.79
C ASP A 147 -8.60 -5.76 17.84
N VAL A 148 -8.54 -6.67 16.85
CA VAL A 148 -7.50 -6.65 15.80
C VAL A 148 -7.63 -5.39 14.94
N ILE A 149 -8.85 -4.97 14.59
CA ILE A 149 -9.08 -3.74 13.85
C ILE A 149 -8.58 -2.53 14.65
N HIS A 150 -8.89 -2.45 15.96
CA HIS A 150 -8.42 -1.37 16.81
C HIS A 150 -6.90 -1.36 16.92
N GLN A 151 -6.28 -2.52 17.15
CA GLN A 151 -4.81 -2.63 17.17
C GLN A 151 -4.18 -2.15 15.86
N ARG A 152 -4.76 -2.44 14.70
CA ARG A 152 -4.25 -1.96 13.40
C ARG A 152 -4.34 -0.44 13.26
N PHE A 153 -5.32 0.21 13.87
CA PHE A 153 -5.36 1.67 13.92
C PHE A 153 -4.27 2.23 14.83
N GLU A 154 -4.03 1.61 15.98
CA GLU A 154 -2.94 2.01 16.89
C GLU A 154 -1.58 1.85 16.22
N THR A 155 -1.30 0.70 15.63
CA THR A 155 -0.08 0.45 14.85
C THR A 155 0.10 1.49 13.72
N TYR A 156 -0.98 1.89 13.05
CA TYR A 156 -0.91 2.93 12.02
C TYR A 156 -0.51 4.29 12.61
N GLU A 157 -1.11 4.70 13.70
CA GLU A 157 -0.82 6.01 14.32
C GLU A 157 0.60 6.05 14.93
N GLU A 158 1.05 4.97 15.52
CA GLU A 158 2.34 4.91 16.23
C GLU A 158 3.52 4.68 15.28
N GLU A 159 3.39 3.80 14.29
CA GLU A 159 4.50 3.39 13.46
C GLU A 159 4.40 3.93 12.03
N THR A 160 3.22 3.81 11.42
CA THR A 160 3.08 4.05 9.97
C THR A 160 2.96 5.53 9.63
N LYS A 161 2.38 6.33 10.49
CA LYS A 161 2.15 7.75 10.22
C LYS A 161 3.46 8.54 10.11
N SER A 162 4.50 8.17 10.86
CA SER A 162 5.83 8.78 10.81
C SER A 162 6.52 8.64 9.44
N VAL A 163 6.12 7.69 8.63
CA VAL A 163 6.62 7.53 7.25
C VAL A 163 6.49 8.82 6.43
N MET A 164 5.43 9.61 6.66
CA MET A 164 5.24 10.88 5.96
C MET A 164 6.37 11.87 6.23
N GLU A 165 6.95 11.85 7.43
CA GLU A 165 8.05 12.74 7.82
C GLU A 165 9.37 12.43 7.07
N CYS A 166 9.45 11.24 6.44
CA CYS A 166 10.59 10.84 5.61
C CYS A 166 10.57 11.45 4.20
N TYR A 167 9.46 12.12 3.81
CA TYR A 167 9.26 12.66 2.48
C TYR A 167 8.95 14.16 2.52
N SER A 168 9.22 14.88 1.40
CA SER A 168 8.86 16.29 1.26
C SER A 168 7.34 16.46 1.21
N ASP A 169 6.83 17.50 1.88
CA ASP A 169 5.41 17.86 1.82
C ASP A 169 4.93 18.14 0.39
N GLU A 170 5.84 18.53 -0.51
CA GLU A 170 5.53 18.83 -1.91
C GLU A 170 4.99 17.63 -2.69
N ILE A 171 5.38 16.41 -2.28
CA ILE A 171 4.92 15.17 -2.94
C ILE A 171 3.79 14.49 -2.18
N ILE A 172 3.36 15.04 -1.03
CA ILE A 172 2.28 14.46 -0.21
C ILE A 172 0.95 15.12 -0.57
N HIS A 173 0.05 14.36 -1.17
CA HIS A 173 -1.29 14.80 -1.52
C HIS A 173 -2.31 14.22 -0.55
N HIS A 174 -2.95 15.09 0.26
CA HIS A 174 -4.00 14.68 1.19
C HIS A 174 -5.35 14.60 0.47
N ILE A 175 -5.95 13.41 0.46
CA ILE A 175 -7.19 13.12 -0.25
C ILE A 175 -8.25 12.65 0.75
N ASP A 176 -9.39 13.35 0.79
CA ASP A 176 -10.50 12.97 1.65
C ASP A 176 -11.16 11.67 1.14
N SER A 177 -10.97 10.59 1.88
CA SER A 177 -11.56 9.28 1.59
C SER A 177 -12.94 9.07 2.23
N GLY A 178 -13.47 10.07 2.92
CA GLY A 178 -14.86 10.10 3.42
C GLY A 178 -15.89 10.27 2.30
N GLN A 179 -15.46 10.73 1.13
CA GLN A 179 -16.29 10.89 -0.06
C GLN A 179 -16.64 9.54 -0.72
N THR A 180 -17.45 9.62 -1.82
CA THR A 180 -17.69 8.44 -2.65
C THR A 180 -16.42 7.98 -3.37
N PRO A 181 -16.28 6.68 -3.68
CA PRO A 181 -15.08 6.16 -4.35
C PRO A 181 -14.74 6.87 -5.67
N VAL A 182 -15.75 7.36 -6.41
CA VAL A 182 -15.57 8.10 -7.67
C VAL A 182 -14.95 9.48 -7.43
N HIS A 183 -15.39 10.19 -6.38
CA HIS A 183 -14.80 11.48 -6.02
C HIS A 183 -13.36 11.33 -5.52
N VAL A 184 -13.09 10.30 -4.70
CA VAL A 184 -11.72 9.96 -4.28
C VAL A 184 -10.83 9.69 -5.48
N LEU A 185 -11.33 8.92 -6.47
CA LEU A 185 -10.58 8.64 -7.71
C LEU A 185 -10.29 9.92 -8.50
N ARG A 186 -11.27 10.81 -8.65
CA ARG A 186 -11.07 12.12 -9.32
C ARG A 186 -9.93 12.89 -8.65
N ASP A 187 -9.97 13.03 -7.32
CA ASP A 187 -8.98 13.80 -6.57
C ASP A 187 -7.58 13.15 -6.66
N ILE A 188 -7.51 11.81 -6.69
CA ILE A 188 -6.28 11.07 -6.96
C ILE A 188 -5.75 11.40 -8.36
N LEU A 189 -6.60 11.31 -9.39
CA LEU A 189 -6.17 11.55 -10.77
C LEU A 189 -5.70 12.99 -10.97
N GLU A 190 -6.35 13.97 -10.34
CA GLU A 190 -5.91 15.37 -10.34
C GLU A 190 -4.51 15.52 -9.72
N ALA A 191 -4.24 14.82 -8.60
CA ALA A 191 -2.95 14.88 -7.90
C ALA A 191 -1.78 14.27 -8.71
N VAL A 192 -2.06 13.33 -9.61
CA VAL A 192 -1.02 12.59 -10.35
C VAL A 192 -1.04 12.88 -11.86
N ALA A 193 -1.91 13.78 -12.32
CA ALA A 193 -2.11 14.04 -13.75
C ALA A 193 -0.82 14.45 -14.50
N ASP A 194 0.08 15.14 -13.81
CA ASP A 194 1.34 15.64 -14.38
C ASP A 194 2.51 14.66 -14.22
N ILE A 195 2.30 13.54 -13.55
CA ILE A 195 3.33 12.50 -13.44
C ILE A 195 3.44 11.77 -14.76
N GLN A 196 4.50 12.10 -15.52
CA GLN A 196 4.73 11.50 -16.83
C GLN A 196 5.11 10.03 -16.70
N VAL A 197 4.30 9.16 -17.27
CA VAL A 197 4.67 7.79 -17.59
C VAL A 197 5.68 7.84 -18.74
N GLY A 198 6.70 6.98 -18.75
CA GLY A 198 7.68 6.96 -19.83
C GLY A 198 6.97 6.94 -21.19
N ALA A 199 7.47 7.72 -22.16
CA ALA A 199 6.88 7.78 -23.47
C ALA A 199 6.76 6.38 -24.09
N VAL A 200 5.58 6.06 -24.59
CA VAL A 200 5.29 4.83 -25.35
C VAL A 200 6.15 4.80 -26.61
#